data_5fcbe99278128571d9dd1199b97231b6
#
_entry.id   5fcbe99278128571d9dd1199b97231b6
#
_cell.length_a   1.000
_cell.length_b   1.000
_cell.length_c   1.000
_cell.angle_alpha   90.00
_cell.angle_beta   90.00
_cell.angle_gamma   90.00
#
_symmetry.space_group_name_H-M   'P 1'
#
loop_
_entity.id
_entity.type
_entity.pdbx_description
1 polymer ?
#
loop_
_entity_poly.entity_id
_entity_poly.type
_entity_poly.pdbx_seq_one_letter_code
_entity_poly.pdbx_strand_id
1 'polypeptide(L)'
;MANPPNPPINDKKEIFGWAMYDWANSAFSTTVGTVFLGPYVASLAAAAAQSSPDGLARFFGLPVAPDSVIPFGVAFSVVFQAGFLPILGAIADYSHRRKPMLQLFATIGGVATTLMFFITEATWWLGPLLFIIANLSFGAAIVFYNAYLPDIASEEERDKTSSLGFAMGYIGGGLLLLLNLVFYSFRDTLGVPGDLAVRINLASAGIWWLGFSTVTWRRLRSRHTARTLPEGETLISIAFKQLGETMETPPRLIAFLLLSPLLIFIWTPLITPFVVNLMTAQQWPLDLAILPIFIPMFGPIVMLIIFLRKKYRRLPETSKYLTAYLIYNDGIQTVIAVASTFAAAPILRGGLELPTDTLITVILMIQFVAFFGALFWGRLAGWVGAKRAIIISLFIWAGVVIYSYTGLQGESRVTEFYVLGLFIALVLGGSQAISRSLFAQMVPKNQEAEYFSIYEISERGTSWLGPLVFGITNQVLHSLRPAIFSLIIFFVVGLLVLFFVNEKKAIADTRHAG
;
A
#
# COMPACT_ATOMS: atom_id res chain seq x y z
N MET A 1 37.54 20.97 3.72
CA MET A 1 37.76 20.22 2.50
C MET A 1 36.60 20.53 1.55
N ALA A 2 36.86 21.04 0.34
CA ALA A 2 35.83 21.29 -0.64
C ALA A 2 35.14 19.96 -1.01
N ASN A 3 33.79 19.93 -1.05
CA ASN A 3 33.08 18.77 -1.53
C ASN A 3 33.56 18.44 -2.95
N PRO A 4 33.81 17.15 -3.26
CA PRO A 4 34.15 16.77 -4.64
C PRO A 4 33.02 17.22 -5.57
N PRO A 5 33.36 17.64 -6.83
CA PRO A 5 32.36 18.08 -7.78
C PRO A 5 31.31 16.98 -8.00
N ASN A 6 30.06 17.39 -8.19
CA ASN A 6 28.97 16.44 -8.47
C ASN A 6 29.30 15.66 -9.77
N PRO A 7 29.04 14.34 -9.80
CA PRO A 7 29.19 13.56 -11.03
C PRO A 7 28.23 14.07 -12.12
N PRO A 8 28.51 13.81 -13.41
CA PRO A 8 27.61 14.20 -14.49
C PRO A 8 26.22 13.56 -14.31
N ILE A 9 25.19 14.14 -14.93
CA ILE A 9 23.88 13.50 -15.03
C ILE A 9 24.05 12.16 -15.76
N ASN A 10 23.28 11.14 -15.39
CA ASN A 10 23.35 9.75 -15.88
C ASN A 10 24.63 9.01 -15.40
N ASP A 11 25.22 9.41 -14.27
CA ASP A 11 26.32 8.63 -13.68
C ASP A 11 25.83 7.26 -13.23
N LYS A 12 26.40 6.21 -13.84
CA LYS A 12 26.00 4.81 -13.60
C LYS A 12 26.19 4.37 -12.15
N LYS A 13 27.18 4.92 -11.44
CA LYS A 13 27.44 4.55 -10.04
C LYS A 13 26.42 5.19 -9.11
N GLU A 14 26.01 6.41 -9.40
CA GLU A 14 24.98 7.12 -8.62
C GLU A 14 23.60 6.50 -8.88
N ILE A 15 23.25 6.22 -10.16
CA ILE A 15 22.03 5.52 -10.54
C ILE A 15 21.95 4.14 -9.87
N PHE A 16 23.04 3.36 -9.91
CA PHE A 16 23.07 2.08 -9.19
C PHE A 16 22.88 2.27 -7.68
N GLY A 17 23.53 3.29 -7.08
CA GLY A 17 23.34 3.61 -5.67
C GLY A 17 21.92 4.00 -5.33
N TRP A 18 21.21 4.68 -6.24
CA TRP A 18 19.81 5.02 -6.12
C TRP A 18 18.94 3.76 -6.23
N ALA A 19 19.11 2.93 -7.23
CA ALA A 19 18.35 1.69 -7.42
C ALA A 19 18.55 0.68 -6.27
N MET A 20 19.69 0.70 -5.58
CA MET A 20 19.94 -0.11 -4.38
C MET A 20 19.03 0.24 -3.20
N TYR A 21 18.36 1.39 -3.21
CA TYR A 21 17.37 1.69 -2.20
C TYR A 21 16.09 0.85 -2.37
N ASP A 22 15.63 0.66 -3.61
CA ASP A 22 14.50 -0.24 -3.90
C ASP A 22 14.84 -1.70 -3.57
N TRP A 23 16.06 -2.14 -3.88
CA TRP A 23 16.56 -3.44 -3.41
C TRP A 23 16.47 -3.58 -1.89
N ALA A 24 16.82 -2.54 -1.15
CA ALA A 24 16.86 -2.56 0.30
C ALA A 24 15.45 -2.57 0.93
N ASN A 25 14.60 -1.65 0.51
CA ASN A 25 13.31 -1.40 1.16
C ASN A 25 12.21 -2.40 0.75
N SER A 26 12.32 -3.05 -0.42
CA SER A 26 11.36 -4.04 -0.89
C SER A 26 11.27 -5.27 0.03
N ALA A 27 12.32 -5.53 0.80
CA ALA A 27 12.31 -6.55 1.84
C ALA A 27 11.24 -6.31 2.91
N PHE A 28 11.00 -5.05 3.29
CA PHE A 28 9.93 -4.70 4.22
C PHE A 28 8.54 -5.01 3.62
N SER A 29 8.27 -4.57 2.41
CA SER A 29 6.95 -4.79 1.79
C SER A 29 6.66 -6.27 1.54
N THR A 30 7.65 -7.06 1.10
CA THR A 30 7.47 -8.49 0.81
C THR A 30 7.43 -9.34 2.08
N THR A 31 8.48 -9.29 2.89
CA THR A 31 8.62 -10.17 4.05
C THR A 31 7.68 -9.76 5.19
N VAL A 32 7.63 -8.47 5.52
CA VAL A 32 6.84 -7.97 6.66
C VAL A 32 5.41 -7.69 6.23
N GLY A 33 5.23 -6.81 5.23
CA GLY A 33 3.91 -6.31 4.84
C GLY A 33 3.00 -7.39 4.25
N THR A 34 3.57 -8.34 3.49
CA THR A 34 2.76 -9.32 2.76
C THR A 34 2.74 -10.70 3.42
N VAL A 35 3.88 -11.19 3.96
CA VAL A 35 4.01 -12.60 4.34
C VAL A 35 3.83 -12.86 5.83
N PHE A 36 4.73 -12.32 6.66
CA PHE A 36 4.86 -12.83 8.02
C PHE A 36 4.07 -12.07 9.08
N LEU A 37 4.01 -10.73 9.02
CA LEU A 37 3.51 -9.95 10.15
C LEU A 37 2.00 -10.13 10.37
N GLY A 38 1.20 -10.09 9.29
CA GLY A 38 -0.26 -10.20 9.39
C GLY A 38 -0.70 -11.47 10.11
N PRO A 39 -0.36 -12.66 9.58
CA PRO A 39 -0.71 -13.94 10.19
C PRO A 39 -0.16 -14.10 11.61
N TYR A 40 1.09 -13.68 11.84
CA TYR A 40 1.75 -13.82 13.13
C TYR A 40 1.05 -13.00 14.23
N VAL A 41 0.83 -11.71 13.98
CA VAL A 41 0.14 -10.84 14.96
C VAL A 41 -1.31 -11.28 15.16
N ALA A 42 -2.00 -11.73 14.10
CA ALA A 42 -3.36 -12.25 14.22
C ALA A 42 -3.41 -13.49 15.14
N SER A 43 -2.45 -14.41 15.02
CA SER A 43 -2.38 -15.59 15.90
C SER A 43 -2.13 -15.23 17.36
N LEU A 44 -1.21 -14.30 17.63
CA LEU A 44 -0.92 -13.83 19.00
C LEU A 44 -2.09 -13.05 19.60
N ALA A 45 -2.74 -12.19 18.82
CA ALA A 45 -3.94 -11.47 19.24
C ALA A 45 -5.11 -12.42 19.52
N ALA A 46 -5.22 -13.52 18.75
CA ALA A 46 -6.23 -14.54 18.99
C ALA A 46 -5.98 -15.29 20.32
N ALA A 47 -4.71 -15.58 20.65
CA ALA A 47 -4.37 -16.14 21.96
C ALA A 47 -4.74 -15.19 23.11
N ALA A 48 -4.43 -13.90 22.97
CA ALA A 48 -4.81 -12.88 23.95
C ALA A 48 -6.33 -12.70 24.07
N ALA A 49 -7.08 -12.90 22.98
CA ALA A 49 -8.54 -12.80 22.96
C ALA A 49 -9.27 -13.96 23.67
N GLN A 50 -8.60 -15.10 23.89
CA GLN A 50 -9.22 -16.27 24.56
C GLN A 50 -9.72 -15.96 25.99
N SER A 51 -9.10 -15.00 26.66
CA SER A 51 -9.52 -14.55 28.00
C SER A 51 -10.68 -13.55 27.99
N SER A 52 -11.10 -13.07 26.81
CA SER A 52 -12.15 -12.06 26.66
C SER A 52 -13.50 -12.71 26.37
N PRO A 53 -14.59 -12.33 27.05
CA PRO A 53 -15.92 -12.92 26.84
C PRO A 53 -16.48 -12.73 25.42
N ASP A 54 -16.06 -11.67 24.74
CA ASP A 54 -16.48 -11.28 23.39
C ASP A 54 -15.54 -11.81 22.29
N GLY A 55 -14.49 -12.57 22.66
CA GLY A 55 -13.51 -13.11 21.69
C GLY A 55 -12.66 -12.04 20.99
N LEU A 56 -12.64 -10.80 21.51
CA LEU A 56 -11.88 -9.69 20.95
C LEU A 56 -10.61 -9.42 21.77
N ALA A 57 -9.50 -9.16 21.07
CA ALA A 57 -8.28 -8.68 21.71
C ALA A 57 -8.43 -7.23 22.18
N ARG A 58 -7.65 -6.83 23.17
CA ARG A 58 -7.69 -5.46 23.73
C ARG A 58 -6.43 -4.69 23.33
N PHE A 59 -6.53 -3.86 22.28
CA PHE A 59 -5.44 -2.97 21.86
C PHE A 59 -5.61 -1.61 22.55
N PHE A 60 -4.78 -1.33 23.57
CA PHE A 60 -4.92 -0.16 24.44
C PHE A 60 -6.35 0.04 24.99
N GLY A 61 -7.01 -1.07 25.37
CA GLY A 61 -8.38 -1.06 25.87
C GLY A 61 -9.48 -1.09 24.80
N LEU A 62 -9.15 -0.85 23.54
CA LEU A 62 -10.10 -0.93 22.42
C LEU A 62 -10.29 -2.38 21.97
N PRO A 63 -11.54 -2.87 21.81
CA PRO A 63 -11.81 -4.21 21.32
C PRO A 63 -11.51 -4.31 19.82
N VAL A 64 -10.70 -5.28 19.42
CA VAL A 64 -10.29 -5.50 18.02
C VAL A 64 -10.33 -6.99 17.71
N ALA A 65 -10.94 -7.36 16.59
CA ALA A 65 -10.88 -8.73 16.09
C ALA A 65 -9.41 -9.08 15.74
N PRO A 66 -8.90 -10.25 16.14
CA PRO A 66 -7.49 -10.62 15.94
C PRO A 66 -6.99 -10.42 14.50
N ASP A 67 -7.77 -10.85 13.51
CA ASP A 67 -7.41 -10.75 12.10
C ASP A 67 -7.55 -9.32 11.52
N SER A 68 -8.14 -8.39 12.28
CA SER A 68 -8.30 -6.98 11.89
C SER A 68 -7.18 -6.07 12.41
N VAL A 69 -6.33 -6.55 13.30
CA VAL A 69 -5.27 -5.75 13.96
C VAL A 69 -4.33 -5.12 12.94
N ILE A 70 -3.76 -5.91 12.03
CA ILE A 70 -2.83 -5.39 11.01
C ILE A 70 -3.57 -4.64 9.90
N PRO A 71 -4.72 -5.07 9.35
CA PRO A 71 -5.54 -4.23 8.46
C PRO A 71 -5.83 -2.83 9.01
N PHE A 72 -6.20 -2.70 10.29
CA PHE A 72 -6.36 -1.39 10.91
C PHE A 72 -5.04 -0.61 11.04
N GLY A 73 -3.94 -1.30 11.35
CA GLY A 73 -2.61 -0.68 11.37
C GLY A 73 -2.20 -0.15 10.00
N VAL A 74 -2.50 -0.88 8.92
CA VAL A 74 -2.30 -0.44 7.53
C VAL A 74 -3.14 0.81 7.27
N ALA A 75 -4.46 0.75 7.52
CA ALA A 75 -5.37 1.85 7.30
C ALA A 75 -4.92 3.12 8.04
N PHE A 76 -4.58 3.00 9.32
CA PHE A 76 -4.11 4.10 10.14
C PHE A 76 -2.81 4.71 9.61
N SER A 77 -1.81 3.87 9.28
CA SER A 77 -0.53 4.36 8.76
C SER A 77 -0.66 5.09 7.43
N VAL A 78 -1.52 4.59 6.53
CA VAL A 78 -1.73 5.20 5.21
C VAL A 78 -2.46 6.54 5.32
N VAL A 79 -3.43 6.65 6.21
CA VAL A 79 -4.11 7.92 6.49
C VAL A 79 -3.14 8.98 7.00
N PHE A 80 -2.28 8.61 7.94
CA PHE A 80 -1.22 9.50 8.40
C PHE A 80 -0.27 9.88 7.26
N GLN A 81 0.07 8.95 6.38
CA GLN A 81 0.88 9.23 5.19
C GLN A 81 0.22 10.28 4.29
N ALA A 82 -1.09 10.19 4.05
CA ALA A 82 -1.79 11.14 3.19
C ALA A 82 -1.66 12.60 3.64
N GLY A 83 -1.60 12.84 4.96
CA GLY A 83 -1.34 14.18 5.51
C GLY A 83 0.14 14.52 5.66
N PHE A 84 0.95 13.54 6.03
CA PHE A 84 2.34 13.75 6.40
C PHE A 84 3.27 13.86 5.18
N LEU A 85 3.05 13.06 4.12
CA LEU A 85 3.91 13.04 2.94
C LEU A 85 3.95 14.36 2.17
N PRO A 86 2.84 15.09 1.95
CA PRO A 86 2.89 16.40 1.30
C PRO A 86 3.72 17.43 2.09
N ILE A 87 3.64 17.40 3.42
CA ILE A 87 4.44 18.26 4.30
C ILE A 87 5.92 17.95 4.11
N LEU A 88 6.27 16.66 4.08
CA LEU A 88 7.66 16.22 3.85
C LEU A 88 8.15 16.58 2.44
N GLY A 89 7.29 16.47 1.41
CA GLY A 89 7.60 16.88 0.04
C GLY A 89 7.96 18.36 -0.03
N ALA A 90 7.16 19.22 0.60
CA ALA A 90 7.45 20.65 0.69
C ALA A 90 8.77 20.92 1.43
N ILE A 91 9.02 20.25 2.55
CA ILE A 91 10.31 20.35 3.27
C ILE A 91 11.47 19.92 2.36
N ALA A 92 11.29 18.89 1.54
CA ALA A 92 12.30 18.43 0.59
C ALA A 92 12.68 19.50 -0.44
N ASP A 93 11.69 20.25 -0.94
CA ASP A 93 11.89 21.26 -1.98
C ASP A 93 12.53 22.56 -1.45
N TYR A 94 12.25 22.92 -0.20
CA TYR A 94 12.76 24.13 0.43
C TYR A 94 13.98 23.92 1.35
N SER A 95 14.55 22.70 1.39
CA SER A 95 15.70 22.41 2.21
C SER A 95 16.77 21.60 1.48
N HIS A 96 18.05 21.82 1.81
CA HIS A 96 19.16 20.97 1.34
C HIS A 96 19.20 19.59 2.06
N ARG A 97 18.09 19.16 2.67
CA ARG A 97 18.06 18.01 3.59
C ARG A 97 17.46 16.73 2.99
N ARG A 98 17.27 16.65 1.64
CA ARG A 98 16.75 15.44 1.00
C ARG A 98 17.49 14.18 1.43
N LYS A 99 18.82 14.17 1.36
CA LYS A 99 19.64 13.02 1.75
C LYS A 99 19.57 12.70 3.24
N PRO A 100 19.79 13.65 4.17
CA PRO A 100 19.59 13.39 5.60
C PRO A 100 18.19 12.88 5.97
N MET A 101 17.14 13.39 5.33
CA MET A 101 15.78 12.96 5.58
C MET A 101 15.52 11.52 5.06
N LEU A 102 16.02 11.18 3.85
CA LEU A 102 16.02 9.80 3.37
C LEU A 102 16.72 8.86 4.36
N GLN A 103 17.90 9.24 4.84
CA GLN A 103 18.65 8.45 5.82
C GLN A 103 17.90 8.29 7.14
N LEU A 104 17.31 9.37 7.66
CA LEU A 104 16.56 9.36 8.91
C LEU A 104 15.37 8.39 8.84
N PHE A 105 14.51 8.54 7.83
CA PHE A 105 13.33 7.72 7.71
C PHE A 105 13.65 6.26 7.35
N ALA A 106 14.64 6.02 6.49
CA ALA A 106 15.13 4.67 6.23
C ALA A 106 15.67 4.00 7.50
N THR A 107 16.36 4.77 8.36
CA THR A 107 16.89 4.26 9.63
C THR A 107 15.76 3.97 10.61
N ILE A 108 14.81 4.88 10.81
CA ILE A 108 13.65 4.67 11.70
C ILE A 108 12.86 3.45 11.25
N GLY A 109 12.55 3.35 9.94
CA GLY A 109 11.80 2.23 9.38
C GLY A 109 12.52 0.90 9.53
N GLY A 110 13.81 0.85 9.20
CA GLY A 110 14.62 -0.35 9.32
C GLY A 110 14.82 -0.80 10.78
N VAL A 111 15.02 0.15 11.71
CA VAL A 111 15.10 -0.15 13.16
C VAL A 111 13.76 -0.67 13.67
N ALA A 112 12.64 0.01 13.38
CA ALA A 112 11.31 -0.45 13.78
C ALA A 112 11.02 -1.86 13.25
N THR A 113 11.39 -2.14 11.99
CA THR A 113 11.26 -3.48 11.39
C THR A 113 12.13 -4.51 12.12
N THR A 114 13.38 -4.17 12.46
CA THR A 114 14.28 -5.07 13.21
C THR A 114 13.73 -5.37 14.61
N LEU A 115 13.16 -4.36 15.28
CA LEU A 115 12.56 -4.49 16.61
C LEU A 115 11.32 -5.40 16.63
N MET A 116 10.73 -5.74 15.48
CA MET A 116 9.66 -6.74 15.39
C MET A 116 10.11 -8.13 15.88
N PHE A 117 11.41 -8.36 16.04
CA PHE A 117 11.96 -9.54 16.73
C PHE A 117 11.37 -9.73 18.14
N PHE A 118 11.02 -8.66 18.82
CA PHE A 118 10.53 -8.69 20.20
C PHE A 118 9.00 -8.87 20.32
N ILE A 119 8.31 -9.12 19.20
CA ILE A 119 6.89 -9.44 19.22
C ILE A 119 6.70 -10.87 19.74
N THR A 120 6.02 -10.99 20.89
CA THR A 120 5.67 -12.25 21.54
C THR A 120 4.20 -12.21 21.96
N GLU A 121 3.68 -13.29 22.54
CA GLU A 121 2.30 -13.29 23.06
C GLU A 121 2.05 -12.17 24.09
N ALA A 122 2.99 -11.94 25.00
CA ALA A 122 2.89 -10.87 26.00
C ALA A 122 3.02 -9.46 25.39
N THR A 123 3.66 -9.32 24.24
CA THR A 123 3.97 -8.04 23.59
C THR A 123 3.34 -7.93 22.20
N TRP A 124 2.26 -8.65 21.91
CA TRP A 124 1.62 -8.67 20.60
C TRP A 124 1.23 -7.29 20.08
N TRP A 125 0.88 -6.37 20.98
CA TRP A 125 0.55 -4.97 20.70
C TRP A 125 1.70 -4.18 20.08
N LEU A 126 2.96 -4.63 20.24
CA LEU A 126 4.11 -4.05 19.52
C LEU A 126 4.00 -4.25 18.01
N GLY A 127 3.37 -5.33 17.56
CA GLY A 127 3.25 -5.64 16.14
C GLY A 127 2.64 -4.49 15.33
N PRO A 128 1.38 -4.09 15.57
CA PRO A 128 0.77 -2.99 14.85
C PRO A 128 1.49 -1.65 15.09
N LEU A 129 2.01 -1.40 16.29
CA LEU A 129 2.74 -0.16 16.59
C LEU A 129 4.02 -0.03 15.75
N LEU A 130 4.87 -1.06 15.77
CA LEU A 130 6.11 -1.07 14.99
C LEU A 130 5.84 -1.07 13.48
N PHE A 131 4.78 -1.73 13.04
CA PHE A 131 4.34 -1.69 11.65
C PHE A 131 3.95 -0.28 11.21
N ILE A 132 3.16 0.43 12.01
CA ILE A 132 2.77 1.83 11.72
C ILE A 132 4.01 2.71 11.58
N ILE A 133 4.95 2.62 12.55
CA ILE A 133 6.19 3.40 12.51
C ILE A 133 7.01 3.06 11.26
N ALA A 134 7.20 1.77 10.96
CA ALA A 134 7.95 1.31 9.81
C ALA A 134 7.30 1.75 8.49
N ASN A 135 5.98 1.60 8.35
CA ASN A 135 5.24 1.93 7.14
C ASN A 135 5.17 3.45 6.89
N LEU A 136 5.00 4.26 7.94
CA LEU A 136 5.11 5.72 7.85
C LEU A 136 6.50 6.14 7.38
N SER A 137 7.53 5.54 7.96
CA SER A 137 8.93 5.81 7.62
C SER A 137 9.27 5.35 6.20
N PHE A 138 8.72 4.21 5.76
CA PHE A 138 8.85 3.72 4.40
C PHE A 138 8.28 4.73 3.41
N GLY A 139 7.03 5.17 3.60
CA GLY A 139 6.40 6.17 2.74
C GLY A 139 7.17 7.51 2.72
N ALA A 140 7.60 7.99 3.89
CA ALA A 140 8.40 9.21 3.99
C ALA A 140 9.74 9.10 3.24
N ALA A 141 10.45 7.99 3.39
CA ALA A 141 11.71 7.76 2.70
C ALA A 141 11.53 7.70 1.17
N ILE A 142 10.44 7.10 0.68
CA ILE A 142 10.13 7.03 -0.76
C ILE A 142 9.90 8.42 -1.38
N VAL A 143 9.29 9.36 -0.67
CA VAL A 143 9.15 10.76 -1.15
C VAL A 143 10.53 11.35 -1.48
N PHE A 144 11.47 11.23 -0.54
CA PHE A 144 12.83 11.75 -0.76
C PHE A 144 13.59 10.95 -1.82
N TYR A 145 13.41 9.64 -1.87
CA TYR A 145 13.98 8.76 -2.87
C TYR A 145 13.54 9.12 -4.30
N ASN A 146 12.23 9.26 -4.52
CA ASN A 146 11.68 9.63 -5.82
C ASN A 146 12.11 11.03 -6.27
N ALA A 147 12.27 11.97 -5.32
CA ALA A 147 12.74 13.31 -5.59
C ALA A 147 14.20 13.37 -6.14
N TYR A 148 14.97 12.30 -6.01
CA TYR A 148 16.31 12.21 -6.61
C TYR A 148 16.28 11.88 -8.09
N LEU A 149 15.24 11.21 -8.59
CA LEU A 149 15.22 10.70 -9.97
C LEU A 149 15.47 11.80 -11.02
N PRO A 150 14.83 12.99 -10.96
CA PRO A 150 15.12 14.08 -11.89
C PRO A 150 16.52 14.66 -11.74
N ASP A 151 17.14 14.55 -10.57
CA ASP A 151 18.46 15.10 -10.29
C ASP A 151 19.60 14.21 -10.85
N ILE A 152 19.36 12.90 -11.01
CA ILE A 152 20.37 11.91 -11.39
C ILE A 152 20.21 11.37 -12.82
N ALA A 153 19.00 11.52 -13.42
CA ALA A 153 18.69 11.00 -14.74
C ALA A 153 18.10 12.08 -15.66
N SER A 154 18.61 12.17 -16.89
CA SER A 154 18.02 13.02 -17.94
C SER A 154 16.61 12.54 -18.31
N GLU A 155 15.83 13.38 -19.00
CA GLU A 155 14.46 13.02 -19.40
C GLU A 155 14.42 11.72 -20.21
N GLU A 156 15.40 11.50 -21.10
CA GLU A 156 15.48 10.31 -21.97
C GLU A 156 15.86 9.04 -21.20
N GLU A 157 16.63 9.15 -20.10
CA GLU A 157 17.08 7.99 -19.31
C GLU A 157 16.23 7.77 -18.06
N ARG A 158 15.29 8.65 -17.74
CA ARG A 158 14.49 8.64 -16.50
C ARG A 158 13.63 7.40 -16.39
N ASP A 159 12.93 7.02 -17.48
CA ASP A 159 12.08 5.83 -17.47
C ASP A 159 12.90 4.54 -17.29
N LYS A 160 14.06 4.47 -17.92
CA LYS A 160 14.98 3.34 -17.80
C LYS A 160 15.58 3.26 -16.39
N THR A 161 15.94 4.41 -15.81
CA THR A 161 16.44 4.50 -14.44
C THR A 161 15.36 4.08 -13.44
N SER A 162 14.14 4.58 -13.60
CA SER A 162 12.99 4.18 -12.77
C SER A 162 12.71 2.68 -12.86
N SER A 163 12.71 2.14 -14.09
CA SER A 163 12.51 0.70 -14.33
C SER A 163 13.60 -0.16 -13.68
N LEU A 164 14.86 0.32 -13.67
CA LEU A 164 15.95 -0.34 -12.97
C LEU A 164 15.70 -0.39 -11.45
N GLY A 165 15.19 0.70 -10.85
CA GLY A 165 14.81 0.73 -9.44
C GLY A 165 13.80 -0.37 -9.11
N PHE A 166 12.68 -0.42 -9.83
CA PHE A 166 11.66 -1.46 -9.65
C PHE A 166 12.23 -2.88 -9.84
N ALA A 167 13.02 -3.10 -10.88
CA ALA A 167 13.65 -4.40 -11.12
C ALA A 167 14.56 -4.82 -9.95
N MET A 168 15.38 -3.90 -9.44
CA MET A 168 16.21 -4.14 -8.26
C MET A 168 15.36 -4.42 -7.01
N GLY A 169 14.23 -3.74 -6.84
CA GLY A 169 13.28 -3.97 -5.76
C GLY A 169 12.69 -5.39 -5.80
N TYR A 170 12.18 -5.84 -6.94
CA TYR A 170 11.63 -7.19 -7.09
C TYR A 170 12.67 -8.27 -6.79
N ILE A 171 13.90 -8.12 -7.27
CA ILE A 171 14.97 -9.09 -7.01
C ILE A 171 15.38 -9.02 -5.53
N GLY A 172 15.54 -7.82 -4.95
CA GLY A 172 15.96 -7.65 -3.55
C GLY A 172 14.93 -8.22 -2.56
N GLY A 173 13.66 -7.88 -2.74
CA GLY A 173 12.57 -8.42 -1.92
C GLY A 173 12.38 -9.93 -2.12
N GLY A 174 12.41 -10.39 -3.39
CA GLY A 174 12.28 -11.81 -3.73
C GLY A 174 13.43 -12.66 -3.22
N LEU A 175 14.67 -12.16 -3.26
CA LEU A 175 15.84 -12.90 -2.76
C LEU A 175 15.78 -13.05 -1.24
N LEU A 176 15.48 -11.98 -0.49
CA LEU A 176 15.33 -12.13 0.96
C LEU A 176 14.18 -13.06 1.31
N LEU A 177 13.04 -12.95 0.60
CA LEU A 177 11.92 -13.84 0.84
C LEU A 177 12.27 -15.30 0.56
N LEU A 178 13.08 -15.59 -0.46
CA LEU A 178 13.60 -16.93 -0.74
C LEU A 178 14.48 -17.44 0.42
N LEU A 179 15.40 -16.60 0.92
CA LEU A 179 16.24 -16.94 2.06
C LEU A 179 15.39 -17.22 3.32
N ASN A 180 14.36 -16.40 3.54
CA ASN A 180 13.42 -16.58 4.64
C ASN A 180 12.61 -17.88 4.50
N LEU A 181 12.20 -18.26 3.28
CA LEU A 181 11.52 -19.52 3.01
C LEU A 181 12.44 -20.70 3.34
N VAL A 182 13.66 -20.69 2.82
CA VAL A 182 14.65 -21.75 3.08
C VAL A 182 14.87 -21.88 4.59
N PHE A 183 15.15 -20.79 5.29
CA PHE A 183 15.34 -20.81 6.73
C PHE A 183 14.12 -21.35 7.48
N TYR A 184 12.92 -20.88 7.13
CA TYR A 184 11.68 -21.32 7.76
C TYR A 184 11.38 -22.81 7.50
N SER A 185 11.65 -23.31 6.30
CA SER A 185 11.46 -24.73 5.93
C SER A 185 12.41 -25.67 6.67
N PHE A 186 13.64 -25.23 6.95
CA PHE A 186 14.63 -26.01 7.70
C PHE A 186 14.62 -25.74 9.21
N ARG A 187 13.69 -24.95 9.75
CA ARG A 187 13.65 -24.55 11.16
C ARG A 187 13.65 -25.74 12.13
N ASP A 188 12.91 -26.81 11.82
CA ASP A 188 12.79 -27.98 12.67
C ASP A 188 14.12 -28.75 12.71
N THR A 189 14.83 -28.86 11.58
CA THR A 189 16.18 -29.44 11.49
C THR A 189 17.20 -28.61 12.27
N LEU A 190 17.03 -27.29 12.31
CA LEU A 190 17.88 -26.37 13.06
C LEU A 190 17.50 -26.26 14.54
N GLY A 191 16.43 -26.93 14.98
CA GLY A 191 15.92 -26.86 16.35
C GLY A 191 15.32 -25.47 16.70
N VAL A 192 14.85 -24.69 15.71
CA VAL A 192 14.30 -23.35 15.89
C VAL A 192 12.77 -23.43 15.97
N PRO A 193 12.14 -22.98 17.09
CA PRO A 193 10.69 -22.90 17.20
C PRO A 193 10.08 -22.01 16.12
N GLY A 194 8.87 -22.35 15.65
CA GLY A 194 8.22 -21.65 14.54
C GLY A 194 7.99 -20.15 14.80
N ASP A 195 7.62 -19.77 16.03
CA ASP A 195 7.46 -18.37 16.44
C ASP A 195 8.79 -17.60 16.40
N LEU A 196 9.87 -18.23 16.85
CA LEU A 196 11.21 -17.65 16.78
C LEU A 196 11.67 -17.49 15.33
N ALA A 197 11.38 -18.47 14.48
CA ALA A 197 11.72 -18.39 13.05
C ALA A 197 11.00 -17.22 12.36
N VAL A 198 9.72 -16.99 12.67
CA VAL A 198 8.98 -15.82 12.16
C VAL A 198 9.61 -14.50 12.64
N ARG A 199 9.96 -14.41 13.93
CA ARG A 199 10.60 -13.20 14.48
C ARG A 199 11.97 -12.92 13.87
N ILE A 200 12.76 -13.96 13.59
CA ILE A 200 14.04 -13.84 12.87
C ILE A 200 13.80 -13.33 11.45
N ASN A 201 12.80 -13.86 10.74
CA ASN A 201 12.47 -13.43 9.39
C ASN A 201 12.01 -11.96 9.36
N LEU A 202 11.18 -11.54 10.30
CA LEU A 202 10.79 -10.12 10.43
C LEU A 202 12.01 -9.22 10.67
N ALA A 203 12.88 -9.59 11.62
CA ALA A 203 14.09 -8.82 11.91
C ALA A 203 15.06 -8.78 10.73
N SER A 204 15.18 -9.88 9.98
CA SER A 204 16.06 -9.97 8.80
C SER A 204 15.70 -8.92 7.75
N ALA A 205 14.41 -8.61 7.58
CA ALA A 205 13.95 -7.58 6.65
C ALA A 205 14.42 -6.17 7.07
N GLY A 206 14.39 -5.88 8.36
CA GLY A 206 14.92 -4.62 8.88
C GLY A 206 16.43 -4.50 8.73
N ILE A 207 17.16 -5.56 9.04
CA ILE A 207 18.62 -5.64 8.88
C ILE A 207 19.00 -5.50 7.39
N TRP A 208 18.26 -6.16 6.49
CA TRP A 208 18.44 -6.05 5.04
C TRP A 208 18.24 -4.61 4.58
N TRP A 209 17.13 -4.00 4.99
CA TRP A 209 16.82 -2.62 4.63
C TRP A 209 17.91 -1.66 5.10
N LEU A 210 18.32 -1.72 6.35
CA LEU A 210 19.42 -0.88 6.91
C LEU A 210 20.75 -1.15 6.19
N GLY A 211 21.10 -2.42 6.05
CA GLY A 211 22.39 -2.83 5.49
C GLY A 211 22.58 -2.32 4.06
N PHE A 212 21.63 -2.62 3.17
CA PHE A 212 21.73 -2.22 1.76
C PHE A 212 21.48 -0.73 1.51
N SER A 213 20.70 -0.05 2.37
CA SER A 213 20.59 1.42 2.32
C SER A 213 21.91 2.14 2.47
N THR A 214 22.90 1.55 3.13
CA THR A 214 24.25 2.13 3.24
C THR A 214 24.92 2.35 1.89
N VAL A 215 24.63 1.50 0.89
CA VAL A 215 25.15 1.67 -0.48
C VAL A 215 24.57 2.95 -1.11
N THR A 216 23.26 3.15 -0.95
CA THR A 216 22.57 4.37 -1.38
C THR A 216 23.16 5.61 -0.69
N TRP A 217 23.30 5.55 0.63
CA TRP A 217 23.82 6.68 1.41
C TRP A 217 25.25 7.09 1.02
N ARG A 218 26.08 6.13 0.60
CA ARG A 218 27.47 6.39 0.18
C ARG A 218 27.54 6.93 -1.25
N ARG A 219 26.63 6.53 -2.14
CA ARG A 219 26.69 6.83 -3.57
C ARG A 219 25.88 8.05 -4.00
N LEU A 220 24.70 8.29 -3.40
CA LEU A 220 23.91 9.48 -3.68
C LEU A 220 24.60 10.76 -3.24
N ARG A 221 24.57 11.77 -4.11
CA ARG A 221 25.10 13.11 -3.86
C ARG A 221 23.95 14.11 -3.63
N SER A 222 24.19 15.13 -2.82
CA SER A 222 23.22 16.23 -2.64
C SER A 222 23.40 17.22 -3.78
N ARG A 223 22.57 17.09 -4.83
CA ARG A 223 22.61 17.96 -6.03
C ARG A 223 21.61 19.10 -5.96
N HIS A 224 20.54 18.91 -5.19
CA HIS A 224 19.41 19.81 -5.16
C HIS A 224 19.79 21.19 -4.62
N THR A 225 19.45 22.24 -5.38
CA THR A 225 19.46 23.62 -4.91
C THR A 225 18.10 23.89 -4.27
N ALA A 226 18.07 24.08 -2.96
CA ALA A 226 16.82 24.37 -2.26
C ALA A 226 16.22 25.68 -2.79
N ARG A 227 14.90 25.72 -2.89
CA ARG A 227 14.17 26.95 -3.14
C ARG A 227 14.38 27.92 -1.98
N THR A 228 14.49 29.20 -2.27
CA THR A 228 14.57 30.22 -1.22
C THR A 228 13.24 30.31 -0.48
N LEU A 229 13.29 30.26 0.85
CA LEU A 229 12.12 30.49 1.69
C LEU A 229 11.67 31.96 1.51
N PRO A 230 10.38 32.21 1.28
CA PRO A 230 9.86 33.58 1.33
C PRO A 230 10.10 34.24 2.69
N GLU A 231 10.30 35.54 2.71
CA GLU A 231 10.51 36.30 3.95
C GLU A 231 9.35 36.11 4.93
N GLY A 232 9.67 35.76 6.17
CA GLY A 232 8.67 35.55 7.24
C GLY A 232 8.02 34.18 7.28
N GLU A 233 8.30 33.27 6.32
CA GLU A 233 7.74 31.92 6.30
C GLU A 233 8.70 30.90 6.94
N THR A 234 8.13 29.91 7.58
CA THR A 234 8.85 28.73 8.09
C THR A 234 8.66 27.55 7.14
N LEU A 235 9.56 26.52 7.21
CA LEU A 235 9.39 25.30 6.43
C LEU A 235 8.02 24.63 6.66
N ILE A 236 7.52 24.70 7.89
CA ILE A 236 6.23 24.13 8.27
C ILE A 236 5.09 24.97 7.71
N SER A 237 5.13 26.31 7.85
CA SER A 237 4.07 27.18 7.35
C SER A 237 3.94 27.09 5.82
N ILE A 238 5.09 27.04 5.12
CA ILE A 238 5.10 26.90 3.65
C ILE A 238 4.57 25.54 3.21
N ALA A 239 4.88 24.47 3.96
CA ALA A 239 4.36 23.13 3.66
C ALA A 239 2.83 23.08 3.80
N PHE A 240 2.26 23.67 4.85
CA PHE A 240 0.81 23.77 5.00
C PHE A 240 0.17 24.71 3.98
N LYS A 241 0.84 25.81 3.61
CA LYS A 241 0.38 26.73 2.58
C LYS A 241 0.36 26.06 1.21
N GLN A 242 1.44 25.37 0.82
CA GLN A 242 1.49 24.60 -0.42
C GLN A 242 0.46 23.48 -0.44
N LEU A 243 0.28 22.78 0.68
CA LEU A 243 -0.79 21.78 0.80
C LEU A 243 -2.15 22.42 0.56
N GLY A 244 -2.42 23.59 1.14
CA GLY A 244 -3.65 24.36 0.93
C GLY A 244 -3.81 24.84 -0.52
N GLU A 245 -2.74 25.38 -1.11
CA GLU A 245 -2.72 25.86 -2.50
C GLU A 245 -2.84 24.69 -3.50
N THR A 246 -2.10 23.59 -3.26
CA THR A 246 -2.18 22.37 -4.08
C THR A 246 -3.57 21.77 -4.03
N MET A 247 -4.24 21.81 -2.90
CA MET A 247 -5.58 21.26 -2.73
C MET A 247 -6.69 22.25 -3.07
N GLU A 248 -6.42 23.56 -3.27
CA GLU A 248 -7.42 24.63 -3.42
C GLU A 248 -8.60 24.49 -2.44
N THR A 249 -8.33 23.90 -1.28
CA THR A 249 -9.34 23.51 -0.30
C THR A 249 -9.16 24.29 1.00
N PRO A 250 -10.24 24.67 1.67
CA PRO A 250 -10.14 25.32 2.96
C PRO A 250 -9.37 24.42 3.96
N PRO A 251 -8.49 24.97 4.80
CA PRO A 251 -7.72 24.19 5.80
C PRO A 251 -8.59 23.31 6.71
N ARG A 252 -9.83 23.74 6.99
CA ARG A 252 -10.82 22.95 7.76
C ARG A 252 -11.24 21.66 7.06
N LEU A 253 -11.33 21.68 5.73
CA LEU A 253 -11.67 20.50 4.94
C LEU A 253 -10.50 19.53 4.88
N ILE A 254 -9.27 20.03 4.79
CA ILE A 254 -8.04 19.22 4.89
C ILE A 254 -7.97 18.56 6.28
N ALA A 255 -8.19 19.32 7.34
CA ALA A 255 -8.24 18.79 8.71
C ALA A 255 -9.33 17.71 8.85
N PHE A 256 -10.51 17.91 8.24
CA PHE A 256 -11.58 16.91 8.25
C PHE A 256 -11.19 15.64 7.48
N LEU A 257 -10.56 15.76 6.31
CA LEU A 257 -10.07 14.61 5.53
C LEU A 257 -9.00 13.83 6.30
N LEU A 258 -8.11 14.52 7.01
CA LEU A 258 -7.07 13.91 7.82
C LEU A 258 -7.60 13.29 9.11
N LEU A 259 -8.63 13.88 9.73
CA LEU A 259 -9.21 13.42 10.98
C LEU A 259 -10.35 12.41 10.76
N SER A 260 -10.99 12.40 9.58
CA SER A 260 -12.13 11.51 9.31
C SER A 260 -11.82 10.03 9.53
N PRO A 261 -10.66 9.49 9.15
CA PRO A 261 -10.32 8.10 9.43
C PRO A 261 -10.06 7.83 10.91
N LEU A 262 -9.48 8.78 11.63
CA LEU A 262 -9.34 8.68 13.08
C LEU A 262 -10.73 8.69 13.75
N LEU A 263 -11.63 9.55 13.28
CA LEU A 263 -13.02 9.58 13.75
C LEU A 263 -13.74 8.27 13.42
N ILE A 264 -13.55 7.71 12.22
CA ILE A 264 -14.12 6.41 11.82
C ILE A 264 -13.54 5.29 12.68
N PHE A 265 -12.24 5.29 12.95
CA PHE A 265 -11.57 4.31 13.79
C PHE A 265 -12.09 4.33 15.23
N ILE A 266 -12.37 5.51 15.79
CA ILE A 266 -12.96 5.67 17.14
C ILE A 266 -14.45 5.36 17.10
N TRP A 267 -15.17 5.80 16.06
CA TRP A 267 -16.62 5.65 15.91
C TRP A 267 -17.04 4.21 15.70
N THR A 268 -16.29 3.44 14.91
CA THR A 268 -16.66 2.07 14.56
C THR A 268 -16.83 1.16 15.76
N PRO A 269 -15.86 1.02 16.71
CA PRO A 269 -16.04 0.16 17.88
C PRO A 269 -17.14 0.65 18.84
N LEU A 270 -17.51 1.94 18.80
CA LEU A 270 -18.57 2.49 19.63
C LEU A 270 -19.97 2.25 19.02
N ILE A 271 -20.10 2.39 17.71
CA ILE A 271 -21.39 2.34 17.01
C ILE A 271 -21.72 0.93 16.51
N THR A 272 -20.72 0.13 16.12
CA THR A 272 -20.96 -1.23 15.61
C THR A 272 -21.79 -2.08 16.55
N PRO A 273 -21.50 -2.18 17.87
CA PRO A 273 -22.32 -2.97 18.80
C PRO A 273 -23.77 -2.47 18.87
N PHE A 274 -23.96 -1.14 18.84
CA PHE A 274 -25.29 -0.55 18.86
C PHE A 274 -26.09 -0.87 17.60
N VAL A 275 -25.47 -0.73 16.42
CA VAL A 275 -26.09 -1.04 15.12
C VAL A 275 -26.40 -2.52 15.01
N VAL A 276 -25.47 -3.40 15.38
CA VAL A 276 -25.66 -4.86 15.35
C VAL A 276 -26.79 -5.26 16.31
N ASN A 277 -26.84 -4.75 17.53
CA ASN A 277 -27.92 -5.03 18.47
C ASN A 277 -29.27 -4.53 17.99
N LEU A 278 -29.34 -3.34 17.37
CA LEU A 278 -30.59 -2.81 16.82
C LEU A 278 -31.10 -3.68 15.65
N MET A 279 -30.21 -4.14 14.80
CA MET A 279 -30.59 -4.94 13.62
C MET A 279 -30.93 -6.40 13.97
N THR A 280 -30.21 -6.99 14.93
CA THR A 280 -30.57 -8.31 15.48
C THR A 280 -31.90 -8.28 16.21
N ALA A 281 -32.20 -7.20 16.94
CA ALA A 281 -33.50 -7.02 17.58
C ALA A 281 -34.66 -6.91 16.57
N GLN A 282 -34.39 -6.43 15.35
CA GLN A 282 -35.36 -6.30 14.25
C GLN A 282 -35.35 -7.49 13.27
N GLN A 283 -34.57 -8.55 13.54
CA GLN A 283 -34.40 -9.72 12.68
C GLN A 283 -33.93 -9.40 11.24
N TRP A 284 -33.21 -8.32 11.08
CA TRP A 284 -32.60 -8.01 9.77
C TRP A 284 -31.45 -8.97 9.47
N PRO A 285 -31.25 -9.34 8.19
CA PRO A 285 -30.09 -10.13 7.80
C PRO A 285 -28.79 -9.45 8.26
N LEU A 286 -27.91 -10.20 8.92
CA LEU A 286 -26.66 -9.68 9.47
C LEU A 286 -25.79 -9.01 8.37
N ASP A 287 -25.90 -9.52 7.13
CA ASP A 287 -25.20 -8.98 5.97
C ASP A 287 -25.61 -7.53 5.63
N LEU A 288 -26.84 -7.12 5.96
CA LEU A 288 -27.30 -5.74 5.79
C LEU A 288 -26.90 -4.82 6.95
N ALA A 289 -26.52 -5.37 8.11
CA ALA A 289 -26.04 -4.60 9.24
C ALA A 289 -24.74 -3.85 8.95
N ILE A 290 -24.01 -4.26 7.91
CA ILE A 290 -22.77 -3.62 7.47
C ILE A 290 -23.04 -2.28 6.76
N LEU A 291 -24.14 -2.13 6.05
CA LEU A 291 -24.42 -0.95 5.23
C LEU A 291 -24.37 0.38 6.00
N PRO A 292 -24.97 0.54 7.20
CA PRO A 292 -24.87 1.79 7.96
C PRO A 292 -23.46 2.14 8.42
N ILE A 293 -22.59 1.13 8.57
CA ILE A 293 -21.19 1.33 8.99
C ILE A 293 -20.38 1.98 7.87
N PHE A 294 -20.75 1.73 6.60
CA PHE A 294 -20.10 2.33 5.44
C PHE A 294 -20.53 3.77 5.16
N ILE A 295 -21.68 4.23 5.66
CA ILE A 295 -22.20 5.58 5.39
C ILE A 295 -21.17 6.69 5.73
N PRO A 296 -20.51 6.69 6.91
CA PRO A 296 -19.49 7.70 7.21
C PRO A 296 -18.25 7.64 6.30
N MET A 297 -17.99 6.48 5.69
CA MET A 297 -16.83 6.27 4.82
C MET A 297 -17.02 6.87 3.44
N PHE A 298 -18.26 7.06 2.99
CA PHE A 298 -18.54 7.73 1.72
C PHE A 298 -18.21 9.21 1.73
N GLY A 299 -18.24 9.87 2.90
CA GLY A 299 -17.92 11.28 3.03
C GLY A 299 -16.53 11.66 2.47
N PRO A 300 -15.43 11.04 2.94
CA PRO A 300 -14.09 11.28 2.41
C PRO A 300 -13.96 10.98 0.91
N ILE A 301 -14.60 9.90 0.42
CA ILE A 301 -14.58 9.54 -1.01
C ILE A 301 -15.29 10.61 -1.83
N VAL A 302 -16.49 11.02 -1.43
CA VAL A 302 -17.25 12.07 -2.12
C VAL A 302 -16.47 13.37 -2.12
N MET A 303 -15.85 13.74 -1.00
CA MET A 303 -14.98 14.92 -0.91
C MET A 303 -13.77 14.82 -1.83
N LEU A 304 -13.11 13.67 -1.90
CA LEU A 304 -11.99 13.43 -2.81
C LEU A 304 -12.45 13.57 -4.29
N ILE A 305 -13.60 13.00 -4.63
CA ILE A 305 -14.17 13.13 -5.98
C ILE A 305 -14.49 14.59 -6.31
N ILE A 306 -15.08 15.33 -5.37
CA ILE A 306 -15.37 16.77 -5.54
C ILE A 306 -14.08 17.56 -5.72
N PHE A 307 -13.07 17.26 -4.91
CA PHE A 307 -11.73 17.85 -5.00
C PHE A 307 -11.10 17.61 -6.38
N LEU A 308 -11.03 16.35 -6.81
CA LEU A 308 -10.48 15.99 -8.12
C LEU A 308 -11.23 16.68 -9.26
N ARG A 309 -12.57 16.71 -9.21
CA ARG A 309 -13.39 17.42 -10.21
C ARG A 309 -13.14 18.93 -10.22
N LYS A 310 -12.94 19.54 -9.07
CA LYS A 310 -12.67 20.98 -8.97
C LYS A 310 -11.27 21.31 -9.47
N LYS A 311 -10.26 20.58 -8.99
CA LYS A 311 -8.85 20.78 -9.38
C LYS A 311 -8.63 20.55 -10.86
N TYR A 312 -9.20 19.48 -11.41
CA TYR A 312 -9.04 19.11 -12.84
C TYR A 312 -10.23 19.52 -13.70
N ARG A 313 -10.84 20.68 -13.41
CA ARG A 313 -12.00 21.17 -14.16
C ARG A 313 -11.73 21.31 -15.66
N ARG A 314 -10.48 21.60 -16.05
CA ARG A 314 -10.04 21.67 -17.45
C ARG A 314 -9.83 20.31 -18.11
N LEU A 315 -9.68 19.24 -17.33
CA LEU A 315 -9.44 17.88 -17.79
C LEU A 315 -10.39 16.88 -17.11
N PRO A 316 -11.70 16.99 -17.39
CA PRO A 316 -12.72 16.23 -16.68
C PRO A 316 -12.58 14.71 -16.86
N GLU A 317 -12.10 14.25 -18.01
CA GLU A 317 -11.91 12.83 -18.28
C GLU A 317 -10.71 12.26 -17.51
N THR A 318 -9.60 13.01 -17.39
CA THR A 318 -8.45 12.66 -16.54
C THR A 318 -8.87 12.58 -15.08
N SER A 319 -9.71 13.50 -14.60
CA SER A 319 -10.27 13.46 -13.25
C SER A 319 -11.12 12.20 -12.99
N LYS A 320 -11.97 11.81 -13.94
CA LYS A 320 -12.75 10.57 -13.85
C LYS A 320 -11.84 9.35 -13.80
N TYR A 321 -10.80 9.33 -14.64
CA TYR A 321 -9.83 8.25 -14.66
C TYR A 321 -9.10 8.12 -13.32
N LEU A 322 -8.59 9.22 -12.78
CA LEU A 322 -7.98 9.22 -11.44
C LEU A 322 -8.94 8.70 -10.37
N THR A 323 -10.21 9.12 -10.42
CA THR A 323 -11.23 8.62 -9.48
C THR A 323 -11.41 7.10 -9.60
N ALA A 324 -11.48 6.58 -10.84
CA ALA A 324 -11.58 5.13 -11.05
C ALA A 324 -10.34 4.40 -10.52
N TYR A 325 -9.14 4.93 -10.84
CA TYR A 325 -7.86 4.39 -10.41
C TYR A 325 -7.77 4.29 -8.88
N LEU A 326 -8.08 5.38 -8.18
CA LEU A 326 -8.12 5.42 -6.73
C LEU A 326 -8.91 4.28 -6.13
N ILE A 327 -10.12 4.07 -6.66
CA ILE A 327 -11.05 3.11 -6.11
C ILE A 327 -10.56 1.69 -6.38
N TYR A 328 -10.28 1.31 -7.63
CA TYR A 328 -9.91 -0.07 -7.91
C TYR A 328 -8.51 -0.43 -7.41
N ASN A 329 -7.57 0.52 -7.38
CA ASN A 329 -6.23 0.27 -6.84
C ASN A 329 -6.26 0.01 -5.33
N ASP A 330 -7.13 0.69 -4.59
CA ASP A 330 -7.34 0.41 -3.16
C ASP A 330 -7.81 -1.04 -2.93
N GLY A 331 -8.74 -1.53 -3.77
CA GLY A 331 -9.13 -2.94 -3.77
C GLY A 331 -7.95 -3.89 -4.05
N ILE A 332 -7.12 -3.59 -5.06
CA ILE A 332 -5.94 -4.40 -5.42
C ILE A 332 -4.96 -4.45 -4.26
N GLN A 333 -4.57 -3.31 -3.72
CA GLN A 333 -3.60 -3.21 -2.63
C GLN A 333 -4.10 -3.92 -1.37
N THR A 334 -5.42 -3.84 -1.11
CA THR A 334 -6.01 -4.52 0.05
C THR A 334 -5.99 -6.04 -0.11
N VAL A 335 -6.37 -6.58 -1.27
CA VAL A 335 -6.30 -8.03 -1.53
C VAL A 335 -4.88 -8.53 -1.28
N ILE A 336 -3.86 -7.80 -1.75
CA ILE A 336 -2.45 -8.17 -1.52
C ILE A 336 -2.11 -8.14 -0.03
N ALA A 337 -2.50 -7.07 0.67
CA ALA A 337 -2.16 -6.89 2.09
C ALA A 337 -2.81 -7.93 3.01
N VAL A 338 -4.03 -8.39 2.69
CA VAL A 338 -4.77 -9.34 3.54
C VAL A 338 -4.65 -10.80 3.10
N ALA A 339 -4.06 -11.08 1.92
CA ALA A 339 -4.00 -12.44 1.35
C ALA A 339 -3.30 -13.44 2.26
N SER A 340 -2.19 -13.06 2.87
CA SER A 340 -1.44 -13.93 3.79
C SER A 340 -2.22 -14.20 5.09
N THR A 341 -2.88 -13.19 5.66
CA THR A 341 -3.71 -13.34 6.86
C THR A 341 -4.89 -14.28 6.57
N PHE A 342 -5.56 -14.10 5.43
CA PHE A 342 -6.66 -14.99 5.01
C PHE A 342 -6.21 -16.44 4.83
N ALA A 343 -5.06 -16.64 4.19
CA ALA A 343 -4.57 -17.97 3.90
C ALA A 343 -4.06 -18.70 5.16
N ALA A 344 -3.47 -17.98 6.13
CA ALA A 344 -2.97 -18.59 7.37
C ALA A 344 -4.03 -18.78 8.45
N ALA A 345 -5.09 -17.98 8.45
CA ALA A 345 -6.11 -18.02 9.50
C ALA A 345 -6.86 -19.36 9.53
N PRO A 346 -7.34 -19.79 10.73
CA PRO A 346 -8.11 -21.02 10.89
C PRO A 346 -9.39 -21.05 10.04
N ILE A 347 -9.78 -22.25 9.59
CA ILE A 347 -11.00 -22.46 8.82
C ILE A 347 -12.24 -21.96 9.57
N LEU A 348 -12.29 -22.14 10.88
CA LEU A 348 -13.40 -21.67 11.74
C LEU A 348 -13.59 -20.14 11.69
N ARG A 349 -12.55 -19.37 11.35
CA ARG A 349 -12.60 -17.91 11.15
C ARG A 349 -12.75 -17.54 9.67
N GLY A 350 -13.07 -18.51 8.82
CA GLY A 350 -13.21 -18.31 7.38
C GLY A 350 -11.89 -18.26 6.62
N GLY A 351 -10.76 -18.58 7.25
CA GLY A 351 -9.44 -18.70 6.61
C GLY A 351 -9.25 -20.04 5.90
N LEU A 352 -8.01 -20.31 5.46
CA LEU A 352 -7.63 -21.52 4.74
C LEU A 352 -6.76 -22.49 5.56
N GLU A 353 -6.22 -22.02 6.68
CA GLU A 353 -5.33 -22.80 7.57
C GLU A 353 -4.15 -23.42 6.80
N LEU A 354 -3.55 -22.61 5.91
CA LEU A 354 -2.41 -23.06 5.12
C LEU A 354 -1.10 -22.90 5.89
N PRO A 355 -0.17 -23.86 5.74
CA PRO A 355 1.16 -23.75 6.33
C PRO A 355 1.93 -22.53 5.81
N THR A 356 2.79 -21.96 6.65
CA THR A 356 3.55 -20.75 6.32
C THR A 356 4.49 -20.95 5.14
N ASP A 357 5.08 -22.14 4.97
CA ASP A 357 5.91 -22.50 3.83
C ASP A 357 5.13 -22.47 2.50
N THR A 358 3.88 -22.95 2.50
CA THR A 358 2.97 -22.84 1.36
C THR A 358 2.72 -21.37 1.00
N LEU A 359 2.44 -20.52 2.00
CA LEU A 359 2.22 -19.09 1.80
C LEU A 359 3.42 -18.42 1.15
N ILE A 360 4.61 -18.65 1.71
CA ILE A 360 5.83 -18.04 1.19
C ILE A 360 6.09 -18.52 -0.24
N THR A 361 5.88 -19.81 -0.51
CA THR A 361 6.06 -20.39 -1.85
C THR A 361 5.12 -19.75 -2.88
N VAL A 362 3.82 -19.56 -2.53
CA VAL A 362 2.85 -18.92 -3.41
C VAL A 362 3.23 -17.46 -3.66
N ILE A 363 3.66 -16.73 -2.64
CA ILE A 363 4.06 -15.32 -2.80
C ILE A 363 5.33 -15.20 -3.63
N LEU A 364 6.31 -16.10 -3.46
CA LEU A 364 7.46 -16.17 -4.36
C LEU A 364 7.04 -16.43 -5.80
N MET A 365 6.16 -17.40 -6.03
CA MET A 365 5.59 -17.67 -7.35
C MET A 365 4.93 -16.40 -7.93
N ILE A 366 4.16 -15.68 -7.12
CA ILE A 366 3.52 -14.41 -7.54
C ILE A 366 4.57 -13.41 -8.01
N GLN A 367 5.68 -13.21 -7.30
CA GLN A 367 6.73 -12.24 -7.69
C GLN A 367 7.33 -12.55 -9.07
N PHE A 368 7.66 -13.83 -9.34
CA PHE A 368 8.22 -14.21 -10.63
C PHE A 368 7.19 -14.15 -11.76
N VAL A 369 5.97 -14.63 -11.53
CA VAL A 369 4.90 -14.65 -12.54
C VAL A 369 4.40 -13.24 -12.85
N ALA A 370 4.33 -12.34 -11.86
CA ALA A 370 3.92 -10.95 -12.06
C ALA A 370 4.87 -10.20 -13.02
N PHE A 371 6.17 -10.53 -13.02
CA PHE A 371 7.10 -9.98 -14.02
C PHE A 371 6.67 -10.33 -15.45
N PHE A 372 6.37 -11.61 -15.71
CA PHE A 372 5.88 -12.05 -17.03
C PHE A 372 4.49 -11.51 -17.32
N GLY A 373 3.63 -11.43 -16.29
CA GLY A 373 2.31 -10.80 -16.36
C GLY A 373 2.42 -9.35 -16.87
N ALA A 374 3.29 -8.53 -16.30
CA ALA A 374 3.48 -7.15 -16.72
C ALA A 374 3.86 -7.03 -18.21
N LEU A 375 4.76 -7.89 -18.70
CA LEU A 375 5.15 -7.94 -20.11
C LEU A 375 4.00 -8.37 -21.03
N PHE A 376 3.22 -9.36 -20.62
CA PHE A 376 2.04 -9.84 -21.35
C PHE A 376 0.99 -8.73 -21.48
N TRP A 377 0.65 -8.08 -20.39
CA TRP A 377 -0.36 -7.01 -20.36
C TRP A 377 0.07 -5.77 -21.15
N GLY A 378 1.37 -5.44 -21.16
CA GLY A 378 1.90 -4.38 -22.02
C GLY A 378 1.64 -4.65 -23.51
N ARG A 379 1.83 -5.91 -23.95
CA ARG A 379 1.50 -6.31 -25.33
C ARG A 379 -0.02 -6.33 -25.57
N LEU A 380 -0.79 -6.85 -24.63
CA LEU A 380 -2.25 -6.88 -24.72
C LEU A 380 -2.83 -5.48 -24.84
N ALA A 381 -2.32 -4.51 -24.07
CA ALA A 381 -2.74 -3.12 -24.16
C ALA A 381 -2.47 -2.51 -25.55
N GLY A 382 -1.37 -2.91 -26.20
CA GLY A 382 -1.09 -2.54 -27.59
C GLY A 382 -2.10 -3.09 -28.61
N TRP A 383 -2.71 -4.25 -28.34
CA TRP A 383 -3.69 -4.88 -29.25
C TRP A 383 -5.12 -4.40 -29.01
N VAL A 384 -5.55 -4.32 -27.74
CA VAL A 384 -6.96 -4.04 -27.40
C VAL A 384 -7.20 -2.62 -26.93
N GLY A 385 -6.14 -1.85 -26.67
CA GLY A 385 -6.15 -0.53 -26.04
C GLY A 385 -6.03 -0.60 -24.52
N ALA A 386 -5.39 0.42 -23.93
CA ALA A 386 -5.04 0.44 -22.51
C ALA A 386 -6.28 0.36 -21.59
N LYS A 387 -7.32 1.16 -21.86
CA LYS A 387 -8.56 1.15 -21.08
C LYS A 387 -9.23 -0.23 -21.06
N ARG A 388 -9.34 -0.91 -22.21
CA ARG A 388 -9.95 -2.24 -22.30
C ARG A 388 -9.12 -3.29 -21.57
N ALA A 389 -7.80 -3.21 -21.66
CA ALA A 389 -6.91 -4.09 -20.92
C ALA A 389 -7.12 -3.94 -19.40
N ILE A 390 -7.21 -2.70 -18.88
CA ILE A 390 -7.52 -2.47 -17.46
C ILE A 390 -8.88 -3.08 -17.11
N ILE A 391 -9.93 -2.88 -17.91
CA ILE A 391 -11.25 -3.46 -17.68
C ILE A 391 -11.17 -4.99 -17.56
N ILE A 392 -10.46 -5.65 -18.48
CA ILE A 392 -10.28 -7.12 -18.43
C ILE A 392 -9.56 -7.52 -17.14
N SER A 393 -8.51 -6.79 -16.74
CA SER A 393 -7.79 -7.08 -15.50
C SER A 393 -8.69 -6.95 -14.26
N LEU A 394 -9.57 -5.95 -14.22
CA LEU A 394 -10.50 -5.74 -13.10
C LEU A 394 -11.58 -6.83 -13.02
N PHE A 395 -12.03 -7.39 -14.15
CA PHE A 395 -12.89 -8.58 -14.14
C PHE A 395 -12.17 -9.79 -13.54
N ILE A 396 -10.88 -9.98 -13.84
CA ILE A 396 -10.11 -11.07 -13.24
C ILE A 396 -9.94 -10.82 -11.73
N TRP A 397 -9.66 -9.59 -11.29
CA TRP A 397 -9.60 -9.22 -9.88
C TRP A 397 -10.93 -9.47 -9.15
N ALA A 398 -12.07 -9.11 -9.76
CA ALA A 398 -13.38 -9.42 -9.21
C ALA A 398 -13.60 -10.94 -9.10
N GLY A 399 -13.19 -11.72 -10.12
CA GLY A 399 -13.20 -13.18 -10.10
C GLY A 399 -12.35 -13.77 -8.97
N VAL A 400 -11.17 -13.22 -8.73
CA VAL A 400 -10.28 -13.60 -7.60
C VAL A 400 -11.00 -13.42 -6.26
N VAL A 401 -11.66 -12.28 -6.06
CA VAL A 401 -12.39 -11.99 -4.81
C VAL A 401 -13.61 -12.92 -4.65
N ILE A 402 -14.40 -13.12 -5.71
CA ILE A 402 -15.56 -14.02 -5.70
C ILE A 402 -15.10 -15.45 -5.39
N TYR A 403 -14.04 -15.93 -6.05
CA TYR A 403 -13.53 -17.28 -5.83
C TYR A 403 -12.93 -17.45 -4.42
N SER A 404 -12.29 -16.41 -3.87
CA SER A 404 -11.82 -16.42 -2.49
C SER A 404 -12.97 -16.59 -1.46
N TYR A 405 -14.16 -16.09 -1.79
CA TYR A 405 -15.35 -16.23 -0.95
C TYR A 405 -16.03 -17.60 -1.13
N THR A 406 -16.27 -18.04 -2.36
CA THR A 406 -17.09 -19.21 -2.69
C THR A 406 -16.31 -20.52 -2.81
N GLY A 407 -15.06 -20.46 -3.23
CA GLY A 407 -14.13 -21.58 -3.41
C GLY A 407 -13.21 -21.82 -2.24
N LEU A 408 -12.07 -22.45 -2.51
CA LEU A 408 -10.99 -22.73 -1.53
C LEU A 408 -11.50 -23.56 -0.34
N GLN A 409 -12.22 -24.62 -0.62
CA GLN A 409 -12.82 -25.50 0.38
C GLN A 409 -12.31 -26.96 0.22
N GLY A 410 -12.37 -27.73 1.29
CA GLY A 410 -12.02 -29.14 1.26
C GLY A 410 -10.50 -29.40 1.14
N GLU A 411 -10.15 -30.57 0.61
CA GLU A 411 -8.76 -31.03 0.50
C GLU A 411 -7.98 -30.36 -0.63
N SER A 412 -8.68 -29.88 -1.67
CA SER A 412 -8.08 -29.20 -2.83
C SER A 412 -7.66 -27.75 -2.56
N ARG A 413 -8.00 -27.18 -1.38
CA ARG A 413 -7.79 -25.76 -1.06
C ARG A 413 -6.33 -25.27 -1.27
N VAL A 414 -5.34 -26.14 -1.02
CA VAL A 414 -3.93 -25.80 -1.24
C VAL A 414 -3.65 -25.60 -2.72
N THR A 415 -4.04 -26.54 -3.56
CA THR A 415 -3.87 -26.47 -5.03
C THR A 415 -4.66 -25.30 -5.61
N GLU A 416 -5.89 -25.10 -5.14
CA GLU A 416 -6.75 -23.99 -5.55
C GLU A 416 -6.12 -22.63 -5.17
N PHE A 417 -5.46 -22.54 -4.02
CA PHE A 417 -4.75 -21.33 -3.61
C PHE A 417 -3.53 -21.03 -4.50
N TYR A 418 -2.79 -22.06 -4.95
CA TYR A 418 -1.73 -21.88 -5.95
C TYR A 418 -2.30 -21.35 -7.27
N VAL A 419 -3.42 -21.89 -7.74
CA VAL A 419 -4.09 -21.43 -8.96
C VAL A 419 -4.57 -19.99 -8.81
N LEU A 420 -5.18 -19.66 -7.67
CA LEU A 420 -5.60 -18.29 -7.36
C LEU A 420 -4.40 -17.33 -7.35
N GLY A 421 -3.29 -17.72 -6.73
CA GLY A 421 -2.04 -16.98 -6.73
C GLY A 421 -1.50 -16.72 -8.15
N LEU A 422 -1.65 -17.68 -9.06
CA LEU A 422 -1.27 -17.52 -10.46
C LEU A 422 -2.12 -16.44 -11.17
N PHE A 423 -3.45 -16.43 -10.94
CA PHE A 423 -4.32 -15.37 -11.49
C PHE A 423 -4.00 -14.00 -10.90
N ILE A 424 -3.76 -13.92 -9.59
CA ILE A 424 -3.30 -12.69 -8.92
C ILE A 424 -2.01 -12.21 -9.57
N ALA A 425 -1.01 -13.09 -9.71
CA ALA A 425 0.28 -12.77 -10.28
C ALA A 425 0.17 -12.23 -11.71
N LEU A 426 -0.67 -12.88 -12.53
CA LEU A 426 -0.88 -12.48 -13.92
C LEU A 426 -1.39 -11.05 -14.02
N VAL A 427 -2.32 -10.63 -13.17
CA VAL A 427 -2.97 -9.31 -13.27
C VAL A 427 -2.26 -8.23 -12.45
N LEU A 428 -1.50 -8.59 -11.43
CA LEU A 428 -0.87 -7.66 -10.49
C LEU A 428 0.07 -6.67 -11.18
N GLY A 429 1.12 -7.18 -11.83
CA GLY A 429 2.09 -6.33 -12.52
C GLY A 429 1.49 -5.56 -13.70
N GLY A 430 0.54 -6.19 -14.40
CA GLY A 430 -0.10 -5.61 -15.58
C GLY A 430 -1.06 -4.47 -15.27
N SER A 431 -1.97 -4.65 -14.30
CA SER A 431 -2.96 -3.63 -13.98
C SER A 431 -2.31 -2.30 -13.56
N GLN A 432 -1.25 -2.35 -12.74
CA GLN A 432 -0.54 -1.16 -12.30
C GLN A 432 0.27 -0.51 -13.44
N ALA A 433 1.01 -1.30 -14.21
CA ALA A 433 1.83 -0.80 -15.31
C ALA A 433 0.98 -0.10 -16.39
N ILE A 434 -0.15 -0.71 -16.80
CA ILE A 434 -1.04 -0.14 -17.81
C ILE A 434 -1.76 1.11 -17.26
N SER A 435 -2.19 1.08 -16.00
CA SER A 435 -2.84 2.22 -15.36
C SER A 435 -1.93 3.45 -15.36
N ARG A 436 -0.65 3.27 -15.01
CA ARG A 436 0.37 4.31 -15.02
C ARG A 436 0.63 4.85 -16.45
N SER A 437 0.76 3.95 -17.42
CA SER A 437 0.99 4.32 -18.83
C SER A 437 -0.20 5.07 -19.42
N LEU A 438 -1.44 4.63 -19.15
CA LEU A 438 -2.65 5.31 -19.60
C LEU A 438 -2.77 6.70 -18.97
N PHE A 439 -2.48 6.81 -17.66
CA PHE A 439 -2.47 8.11 -16.99
C PHE A 439 -1.45 9.07 -17.60
N ALA A 440 -0.23 8.60 -17.88
CA ALA A 440 0.81 9.41 -18.51
C ALA A 440 0.38 10.03 -19.85
N GLN A 441 -0.49 9.34 -20.61
CA GLN A 441 -1.05 9.86 -21.86
C GLN A 441 -2.17 10.90 -21.65
N MET A 442 -2.75 10.95 -20.45
CA MET A 442 -3.83 11.87 -20.06
C MET A 442 -3.33 13.10 -19.30
N VAL A 443 -2.01 13.33 -19.28
CA VAL A 443 -1.36 14.43 -18.55
C VAL A 443 -0.81 15.44 -19.54
N PRO A 444 -1.04 16.78 -19.33
CA PRO A 444 -0.46 17.80 -20.19
C PRO A 444 1.06 17.83 -20.14
N LYS A 445 1.68 18.14 -21.26
CA LYS A 445 3.15 18.30 -21.33
C LYS A 445 3.60 19.43 -20.39
N ASN A 446 4.73 19.22 -19.72
CA ASN A 446 5.34 20.13 -18.73
C ASN A 446 4.57 20.28 -17.41
N GLN A 447 3.56 19.42 -17.16
CA GLN A 447 2.82 19.36 -15.88
C GLN A 447 2.88 17.93 -15.28
N GLU A 448 3.71 17.07 -15.83
CA GLU A 448 3.78 15.66 -15.45
C GLU A 448 4.04 15.48 -13.95
N ALA A 449 4.96 16.24 -13.38
CA ALA A 449 5.33 16.11 -11.96
C ALA A 449 4.15 16.45 -11.02
N GLU A 450 3.39 17.50 -11.33
CA GLU A 450 2.21 17.89 -10.55
C GLU A 450 1.14 16.79 -10.60
N TYR A 451 0.81 16.29 -11.78
CA TYR A 451 -0.22 15.27 -11.96
C TYR A 451 0.20 13.94 -11.37
N PHE A 452 1.45 13.50 -11.58
CA PHE A 452 1.96 12.28 -10.98
C PHE A 452 2.09 12.37 -9.46
N SER A 453 2.32 13.54 -8.86
CA SER A 453 2.28 13.69 -7.41
C SER A 453 0.92 13.32 -6.82
N ILE A 454 -0.17 13.66 -7.51
CA ILE A 454 -1.52 13.27 -7.10
C ILE A 454 -1.80 11.79 -7.37
N TYR A 455 -1.26 11.26 -8.47
CA TYR A 455 -1.31 9.83 -8.73
C TYR A 455 -0.64 9.04 -7.61
N GLU A 456 0.54 9.45 -7.15
CA GLU A 456 1.27 8.83 -6.03
C GLU A 456 0.57 9.01 -4.67
N ILE A 457 0.04 10.22 -4.41
CA ILE A 457 -0.83 10.43 -3.23
C ILE A 457 -2.03 9.50 -3.28
N SER A 458 -2.56 9.28 -4.48
CA SER A 458 -3.67 8.39 -4.73
C SER A 458 -3.28 6.93 -4.48
N GLU A 459 -2.11 6.52 -4.96
CA GLU A 459 -1.62 5.15 -4.78
C GLU A 459 -1.42 4.81 -3.31
N ARG A 460 -0.97 5.77 -2.50
CA ARG A 460 -0.67 5.57 -1.07
C ARG A 460 -1.74 6.12 -0.13
N GLY A 461 -2.31 7.27 -0.49
CA GLY A 461 -3.21 8.02 0.40
C GLY A 461 -4.64 7.49 0.47
N THR A 462 -5.07 6.64 -0.45
CA THR A 462 -6.39 6.00 -0.46
C THR A 462 -6.37 4.53 -0.09
N SER A 463 -5.21 3.88 -0.12
CA SER A 463 -5.06 2.46 0.24
C SER A 463 -5.33 2.15 1.74
N TRP A 464 -6.09 2.99 2.40
CA TRP A 464 -6.60 2.79 3.76
C TRP A 464 -8.05 2.32 3.79
N LEU A 465 -8.82 2.64 2.74
CA LEU A 465 -10.26 2.41 2.72
C LEU A 465 -10.57 0.93 2.60
N GLY A 466 -9.87 0.22 1.71
CA GLY A 466 -10.02 -1.21 1.55
C GLY A 466 -9.67 -2.00 2.81
N PRO A 467 -8.48 -1.80 3.42
CA PRO A 467 -8.16 -2.43 4.71
C PRO A 467 -9.15 -2.08 5.82
N LEU A 468 -9.70 -0.87 5.82
CA LEU A 468 -10.72 -0.48 6.79
C LEU A 468 -12.03 -1.22 6.55
N VAL A 469 -12.51 -1.30 5.29
CA VAL A 469 -13.71 -2.07 4.91
C VAL A 469 -13.56 -3.54 5.29
N PHE A 470 -12.40 -4.13 4.95
CA PHE A 470 -12.07 -5.50 5.34
C PHE A 470 -12.09 -5.68 6.87
N GLY A 471 -11.39 -4.80 7.59
CA GLY A 471 -11.29 -4.87 9.05
C GLY A 471 -12.64 -4.76 9.76
N ILE A 472 -13.48 -3.81 9.34
CA ILE A 472 -14.84 -3.62 9.89
C ILE A 472 -15.71 -4.84 9.59
N THR A 473 -15.70 -5.32 8.33
CA THR A 473 -16.51 -6.47 7.94
C THR A 473 -16.11 -7.71 8.74
N ASN A 474 -14.80 -7.95 8.90
CA ASN A 474 -14.30 -9.04 9.72
C ASN A 474 -14.68 -8.90 11.20
N GLN A 475 -14.62 -7.68 11.73
CA GLN A 475 -14.97 -7.43 13.14
C GLN A 475 -16.47 -7.64 13.40
N VAL A 476 -17.33 -7.30 12.47
CA VAL A 476 -18.80 -7.44 12.61
C VAL A 476 -19.25 -8.88 12.37
N LEU A 477 -18.74 -9.52 11.32
CA LEU A 477 -19.19 -10.85 10.90
C LEU A 477 -18.32 -11.98 11.47
N HIS A 478 -17.24 -11.67 12.17
CA HIS A 478 -16.30 -12.64 12.75
C HIS A 478 -15.81 -13.69 11.74
N SER A 479 -15.72 -13.31 10.46
CA SER A 479 -15.31 -14.20 9.37
C SER A 479 -14.55 -13.46 8.28
N LEU A 480 -13.42 -14.05 7.85
CA LEU A 480 -12.57 -13.49 6.82
C LEU A 480 -13.15 -13.61 5.40
N ARG A 481 -14.00 -14.61 5.15
CA ARG A 481 -14.61 -14.79 3.81
C ARG A 481 -15.51 -13.63 3.41
N PRO A 482 -16.52 -13.21 4.20
CA PRO A 482 -17.27 -12.00 3.91
C PRO A 482 -16.40 -10.74 3.87
N ALA A 483 -15.34 -10.68 4.70
CA ALA A 483 -14.43 -9.55 4.71
C ALA A 483 -13.66 -9.40 3.39
N ILE A 484 -13.17 -10.51 2.80
CA ILE A 484 -12.58 -10.48 1.45
C ILE A 484 -13.64 -10.13 0.41
N PHE A 485 -14.83 -10.73 0.49
CA PHE A 485 -15.90 -10.46 -0.47
C PHE A 485 -16.32 -8.99 -0.48
N SER A 486 -16.27 -8.29 0.65
CA SER A 486 -16.60 -6.87 0.72
C SER A 486 -15.71 -6.01 -0.19
N LEU A 487 -14.50 -6.47 -0.52
CA LEU A 487 -13.58 -5.77 -1.43
C LEU A 487 -14.08 -5.73 -2.89
N ILE A 488 -15.08 -6.55 -3.24
CA ILE A 488 -15.66 -6.54 -4.60
C ILE A 488 -16.23 -5.16 -4.96
N ILE A 489 -16.65 -4.37 -3.97
CA ILE A 489 -17.22 -3.03 -4.18
C ILE A 489 -16.20 -2.12 -4.88
N PHE A 490 -14.91 -2.24 -4.55
CA PHE A 490 -13.85 -1.43 -5.15
C PHE A 490 -13.68 -1.75 -6.64
N PHE A 491 -13.77 -3.01 -7.01
CA PHE A 491 -13.67 -3.44 -8.41
C PHE A 491 -14.92 -3.06 -9.20
N VAL A 492 -16.10 -3.26 -8.63
CA VAL A 492 -17.38 -2.91 -9.29
C VAL A 492 -17.50 -1.41 -9.49
N VAL A 493 -17.28 -0.60 -8.43
CA VAL A 493 -17.39 0.86 -8.53
C VAL A 493 -16.27 1.42 -9.40
N GLY A 494 -15.04 0.92 -9.26
CA GLY A 494 -13.92 1.30 -10.11
C GLY A 494 -14.17 1.01 -11.59
N LEU A 495 -14.72 -0.18 -11.92
CA LEU A 495 -15.15 -0.54 -13.27
C LEU A 495 -16.24 0.40 -13.80
N LEU A 496 -17.28 0.67 -13.01
CA LEU A 496 -18.37 1.56 -13.40
C LEU A 496 -17.84 2.97 -13.73
N VAL A 497 -16.99 3.54 -12.88
CA VAL A 497 -16.41 4.86 -13.13
C VAL A 497 -15.50 4.82 -14.36
N LEU A 498 -14.65 3.79 -14.50
CA LEU A 498 -13.75 3.64 -15.64
C LEU A 498 -14.53 3.49 -16.97
N PHE A 499 -15.69 2.85 -16.94
CA PHE A 499 -16.53 2.68 -18.13
C PHE A 499 -16.94 4.03 -18.73
N PHE A 500 -17.23 5.02 -17.86
CA PHE A 500 -17.63 6.39 -18.26
C PHE A 500 -16.45 7.30 -18.62
N VAL A 501 -15.21 6.84 -18.54
CA VAL A 501 -14.04 7.60 -18.98
C VAL A 501 -13.93 7.54 -20.51
N ASN A 502 -13.83 8.69 -21.16
CA ASN A 502 -13.54 8.76 -22.58
C ASN A 502 -12.03 8.97 -22.80
N GLU A 503 -11.31 7.86 -23.03
CA GLU A 503 -9.85 7.84 -23.24
C GLU A 503 -9.42 8.76 -24.38
N LYS A 504 -10.10 8.70 -25.52
CA LYS A 504 -9.75 9.51 -26.71
C LYS A 504 -9.91 11.01 -26.45
N LYS A 505 -10.99 11.39 -25.74
CA LYS A 505 -11.24 12.77 -25.34
C LYS A 505 -10.19 13.24 -24.32
N ALA A 506 -9.85 12.42 -23.32
CA ALA A 506 -8.83 12.76 -22.34
C ALA A 506 -7.49 13.09 -22.99
N ILE A 507 -7.06 12.25 -23.95
CA ILE A 507 -5.80 12.46 -24.70
C ILE A 507 -5.88 13.68 -25.62
N ALA A 508 -7.04 13.97 -26.22
CA ALA A 508 -7.23 15.15 -27.06
C ALA A 508 -7.21 16.44 -26.23
N ASP A 509 -7.89 16.46 -25.08
CA ASP A 509 -7.97 17.62 -24.19
C ASP A 509 -6.58 18.04 -23.66
N THR A 510 -5.64 17.10 -23.46
CA THR A 510 -4.27 17.42 -23.03
C THR A 510 -3.45 18.16 -24.09
N ARG A 511 -3.73 17.93 -25.39
CA ARG A 511 -3.05 18.64 -26.49
C ARG A 511 -3.46 20.10 -26.61
N HIS A 512 -4.64 20.45 -26.08
CA HIS A 512 -5.18 21.82 -26.09
C HIS A 512 -4.94 22.56 -24.76
N ALA A 513 -4.51 21.84 -23.70
CA ALA A 513 -4.28 22.42 -22.38
C ALA A 513 -2.80 22.81 -22.11
N GLY A 514 -1.86 22.44 -22.97
CA GLY A 514 -0.45 22.86 -23.00
C GLY A 514 -0.26 23.91 -24.08
#